data_1fc00f673181dcc329ca344b94349bc3
#
_entry.id   1fc00f673181dcc329ca344b94349bc3
#
_cell.length_a   1.000
_cell.length_b   1.000
_cell.length_c   1.000
_cell.angle_alpha   90.00
_cell.angle_beta   90.00
_cell.angle_gamma   90.00
#
_symmetry.space_group_name_H-M   'P 1'
#
loop_
_entity.id
_entity.type
_entity.pdbx_description
1 polymer ?
#
loop_
_entity_poly.entity_id
_entity_poly.type
_entity_poly.pdbx_seq_one_letter_code
_entity_poly.pdbx_strand_id
1 'polypeptide(L)'
;NVNNIEYNGGIKMTTKGYVGSYTKKEGKGIYIFELNEDNGEIQSVDTGYDIEASTYLAQTEQFLYAITKENEACGVAAFKKDENGQLTLINKCLASENGTGCYISVSSDHNFLFEAVYTAGIARIYQLNPETGEVVKLIEELEHSYPTGTHERQDHNHIHFIRETPDHKYVAVTDLGADKIVTYTFGVEGFKEHAVSKFHAEDGPRHIEFHNNGTYAYVVHELSNRVSVVQYH
;
A
#
# COMPACT_ATOMS: atom_id res chain seq x y z
N ASN A 1 -27.41 16.75 52.30
CA ASN A 1 -26.42 15.77 51.86
C ASN A 1 -26.59 15.52 50.40
N VAL A 2 -25.76 16.19 49.57
CA VAL A 2 -25.65 15.94 48.14
C VAL A 2 -24.53 14.93 47.99
N ASN A 3 -24.87 13.69 47.65
CA ASN A 3 -23.89 12.67 47.30
C ASN A 3 -23.23 13.07 45.97
N ASN A 4 -21.95 13.41 46.04
CA ASN A 4 -21.09 13.48 44.86
C ASN A 4 -21.02 12.09 44.22
N ILE A 5 -21.63 11.90 43.10
CA ILE A 5 -21.38 10.77 42.22
C ILE A 5 -20.06 11.11 41.50
N GLU A 6 -18.98 10.48 41.99
CA GLU A 6 -17.73 10.46 41.21
C GLU A 6 -18.01 9.70 39.93
N TYR A 7 -17.98 10.41 38.80
CA TYR A 7 -17.89 9.79 37.47
C TYR A 7 -16.53 9.07 37.44
N ASN A 8 -16.55 7.76 37.57
CA ASN A 8 -15.43 6.92 37.15
C ASN A 8 -15.18 7.22 35.66
N GLY A 9 -14.07 7.86 35.38
CA GLY A 9 -13.65 8.14 34.00
C GLY A 9 -13.58 6.82 33.23
N GLY A 10 -14.48 6.64 32.26
CA GLY A 10 -14.45 5.50 31.37
C GLY A 10 -13.05 5.37 30.78
N ILE A 11 -12.59 4.15 30.58
CA ILE A 11 -11.33 3.87 29.88
C ILE A 11 -11.46 4.54 28.52
N LYS A 12 -10.68 5.61 28.27
CA LYS A 12 -10.61 6.21 26.95
C LYS A 12 -10.05 5.18 25.99
N MET A 13 -10.87 4.75 25.04
CA MET A 13 -10.39 3.87 23.97
C MET A 13 -9.60 4.74 22.98
N THR A 14 -8.30 4.50 22.92
CA THR A 14 -7.41 5.15 21.95
C THR A 14 -6.75 4.11 21.07
N THR A 15 -6.73 4.37 19.77
CA THR A 15 -6.00 3.56 18.78
C THR A 15 -4.84 4.35 18.23
N LYS A 16 -3.70 3.69 18.05
CA LYS A 16 -2.54 4.27 17.36
C LYS A 16 -2.59 3.98 15.88
N GLY A 17 -2.27 4.99 15.07
CA GLY A 17 -2.16 4.88 13.63
C GLY A 17 -0.84 5.46 13.13
N TYR A 18 -0.54 5.18 11.87
CA TYR A 18 0.69 5.61 11.22
C TYR A 18 0.37 6.41 9.95
N VAL A 19 1.12 7.47 9.72
CA VAL A 19 1.04 8.30 8.52
C VAL A 19 2.42 8.41 7.89
N GLY A 20 2.52 8.01 6.63
CA GLY A 20 3.70 8.24 5.82
C GLY A 20 3.68 9.64 5.19
N SER A 21 4.84 10.16 4.87
CA SER A 21 4.96 11.49 4.27
C SER A 21 6.01 11.59 3.18
N TYR A 22 5.82 12.57 2.30
CA TYR A 22 6.91 13.07 1.46
C TYR A 22 7.93 13.81 2.32
N THR A 23 9.23 13.57 2.06
CA THR A 23 10.35 14.17 2.79
C THR A 23 11.03 15.32 2.03
N LYS A 24 10.33 15.90 1.04
CA LYS A 24 10.87 16.97 0.17
C LYS A 24 10.98 18.35 0.83
N LYS A 25 10.36 18.52 2.00
CA LYS A 25 10.38 19.78 2.77
C LYS A 25 10.65 19.44 4.24
N GLU A 26 9.66 19.66 5.10
CA GLU A 26 9.78 19.45 6.55
C GLU A 26 9.31 18.06 7.00
N GLY A 27 8.74 17.28 6.09
CA GLY A 27 8.31 15.90 6.39
C GLY A 27 9.51 15.01 6.72
N LYS A 28 9.40 14.24 7.80
CA LYS A 28 10.50 13.41 8.33
C LYS A 28 10.38 11.94 7.97
N GLY A 29 9.22 11.53 7.47
CA GLY A 29 8.98 10.13 7.14
C GLY A 29 7.69 9.60 7.74
N ILE A 30 7.77 8.68 8.70
CA ILE A 30 6.61 8.06 9.34
C ILE A 30 6.28 8.79 10.63
N TYR A 31 5.00 9.16 10.78
CA TYR A 31 4.45 9.73 12.00
C TYR A 31 3.53 8.72 12.68
N ILE A 32 3.48 8.76 14.02
CA ILE A 32 2.54 8.01 14.84
C ILE A 32 1.52 9.01 15.38
N PHE A 33 0.24 8.66 15.31
CA PHE A 33 -0.82 9.46 15.92
C PHE A 33 -1.68 8.62 16.87
N GLU A 34 -2.32 9.28 17.83
CA GLU A 34 -3.34 8.69 18.70
C GLU A 34 -4.72 9.21 18.29
N LEU A 35 -5.63 8.28 18.04
CA LEU A 35 -7.03 8.55 17.71
C LEU A 35 -7.89 8.21 18.93
N ASN A 36 -8.70 9.15 19.36
CA ASN A 36 -9.78 8.89 20.31
C ASN A 36 -10.95 8.26 19.56
N GLU A 37 -11.27 7.01 19.87
CA GLU A 37 -12.34 6.26 19.16
C GLU A 37 -13.75 6.77 19.51
N ASP A 38 -13.91 7.42 20.67
CA ASP A 38 -15.22 7.91 21.14
C ASP A 38 -15.71 9.12 20.32
N ASN A 39 -14.77 9.97 19.86
CA ASN A 39 -15.10 11.22 19.17
C ASN A 39 -14.39 11.42 17.84
N GLY A 40 -13.46 10.50 17.45
CA GLY A 40 -12.69 10.59 16.21
C GLY A 40 -11.59 11.65 16.19
N GLU A 41 -11.20 12.20 17.35
CA GLU A 41 -10.22 13.27 17.47
C GLU A 41 -8.79 12.71 17.50
N ILE A 42 -7.89 13.30 16.71
CA ILE A 42 -6.45 13.02 16.78
C ILE A 42 -5.88 13.83 17.94
N GLN A 43 -5.38 13.12 18.98
CA GLN A 43 -4.93 13.71 20.23
C GLN A 43 -3.43 14.08 20.21
N SER A 44 -2.61 13.30 19.52
CA SER A 44 -1.17 13.55 19.37
C SER A 44 -0.67 13.11 18.01
N VAL A 45 0.39 13.76 17.53
CA VAL A 45 1.13 13.36 16.33
C VAL A 45 2.61 13.51 16.63
N ASP A 46 3.35 12.41 16.64
CA ASP A 46 4.77 12.36 16.91
C ASP A 46 5.55 11.76 15.73
N THR A 47 6.83 12.08 15.61
CA THR A 47 7.70 11.40 14.63
C THR A 47 7.93 9.97 15.09
N GLY A 48 7.45 9.00 14.29
CA GLY A 48 7.63 7.57 14.55
C GLY A 48 8.97 7.06 14.06
N TYR A 49 9.38 7.47 12.86
CA TYR A 49 10.69 7.13 12.30
C TYR A 49 11.09 8.07 11.15
N ASP A 50 12.33 8.55 11.20
CA ASP A 50 12.91 9.39 10.13
C ASP A 50 13.36 8.49 8.98
N ILE A 51 12.64 8.55 7.84
CA ILE A 51 12.94 7.75 6.65
C ILE A 51 12.48 8.48 5.39
N GLU A 52 13.26 8.42 4.34
CA GLU A 52 12.96 9.11 3.08
C GLU A 52 11.83 8.43 2.31
N ALA A 53 10.94 9.26 1.73
CA ALA A 53 9.90 8.88 0.77
C ALA A 53 8.85 7.84 1.25
N SER A 54 8.56 7.77 2.54
CA SER A 54 7.57 6.83 3.11
C SER A 54 6.12 7.19 2.76
N THR A 55 5.83 7.33 1.47
CA THR A 55 4.57 7.88 0.96
C THR A 55 3.38 6.93 1.06
N TYR A 56 3.62 5.63 1.22
CA TYR A 56 2.60 4.63 1.45
C TYR A 56 3.07 3.58 2.46
N LEU A 57 2.15 3.08 3.26
CA LEU A 57 2.40 2.15 4.35
C LEU A 57 1.49 0.92 4.21
N ALA A 58 2.02 -0.25 4.58
CA ALA A 58 1.24 -1.46 4.79
C ALA A 58 1.63 -2.08 6.14
N GLN A 59 0.71 -2.79 6.79
CA GLN A 59 1.00 -3.36 8.10
C GLN A 59 0.37 -4.73 8.31
N THR A 60 1.00 -5.50 9.18
CA THR A 60 0.44 -6.66 9.87
C THR A 60 0.19 -6.29 11.33
N GLU A 61 -0.21 -7.23 12.16
CA GLU A 61 -0.34 -6.99 13.60
C GLU A 61 0.98 -6.52 14.24
N GLN A 62 2.12 -7.14 13.87
CA GLN A 62 3.42 -6.89 14.50
C GLN A 62 4.35 -6.00 13.71
N PHE A 63 4.15 -5.86 12.41
CA PHE A 63 5.10 -5.21 11.52
C PHE A 63 4.45 -4.08 10.71
N LEU A 64 5.26 -3.08 10.38
CA LEU A 64 4.93 -2.01 9.45
C LEU A 64 5.93 -2.03 8.30
N TYR A 65 5.43 -1.87 7.09
CA TYR A 65 6.22 -1.73 5.88
C TYR A 65 5.99 -0.36 5.26
N ALA A 66 7.05 0.25 4.76
CA ALA A 66 7.00 1.56 4.14
C ALA A 66 7.75 1.56 2.81
N ILE A 67 7.26 2.30 1.85
CA ILE A 67 8.07 2.71 0.70
C ILE A 67 9.25 3.52 1.22
N THR A 68 10.42 3.37 0.60
CA THR A 68 11.59 4.16 0.94
C THR A 68 12.49 4.42 -0.26
N LYS A 69 13.36 5.39 -0.08
CA LYS A 69 14.45 5.72 -0.99
C LYS A 69 15.73 5.94 -0.20
N GLU A 70 16.85 5.55 -0.77
CA GLU A 70 18.18 5.84 -0.23
C GLU A 70 19.11 6.15 -1.40
N ASN A 71 19.58 7.41 -1.46
CA ASN A 71 20.24 7.97 -2.64
C ASN A 71 19.33 7.84 -3.88
N GLU A 72 19.77 7.12 -4.92
CA GLU A 72 18.93 6.88 -6.13
C GLU A 72 18.14 5.57 -6.05
N ALA A 73 18.54 4.63 -5.17
CA ALA A 73 17.88 3.35 -5.05
C ALA A 73 16.56 3.45 -4.29
N CYS A 74 15.50 2.86 -4.84
CA CYS A 74 14.15 2.85 -4.30
C CYS A 74 13.73 1.45 -3.89
N GLY A 75 12.83 1.33 -2.95
CA GLY A 75 12.33 0.04 -2.47
C GLY A 75 11.51 0.18 -1.20
N VAL A 76 11.66 -0.77 -0.30
CA VAL A 76 10.84 -0.88 0.92
C VAL A 76 11.67 -1.02 2.18
N ALA A 77 11.11 -0.59 3.30
CA ALA A 77 11.66 -0.77 4.64
C ALA A 77 10.66 -1.53 5.51
N ALA A 78 11.17 -2.38 6.40
CA ALA A 78 10.40 -3.12 7.38
C ALA A 78 10.70 -2.63 8.79
N PHE A 79 9.65 -2.53 9.61
CA PHE A 79 9.73 -2.10 11.00
C PHE A 79 8.97 -3.07 11.90
N LYS A 80 9.51 -3.30 13.09
CA LYS A 80 8.80 -3.96 14.18
C LYS A 80 8.06 -2.90 15.00
N LYS A 81 6.81 -3.18 15.32
CA LYS A 81 5.99 -2.40 16.26
C LYS A 81 6.14 -2.99 17.67
N ASP A 82 6.42 -2.16 18.67
CA ASP A 82 6.32 -2.57 20.06
C ASP A 82 4.87 -2.43 20.58
N GLU A 83 4.63 -2.80 21.83
CA GLU A 83 3.32 -2.70 22.49
C GLU A 83 2.81 -1.25 22.60
N ASN A 84 3.70 -0.28 22.54
CA ASN A 84 3.39 1.15 22.52
C ASN A 84 3.27 1.72 21.10
N GLY A 85 3.37 0.88 20.07
CA GLY A 85 3.32 1.27 18.66
C GLY A 85 4.59 1.98 18.18
N GLN A 86 5.68 2.00 18.96
CA GLN A 86 6.96 2.56 18.52
C GLN A 86 7.60 1.66 17.47
N LEU A 87 8.30 2.28 16.53
CA LEU A 87 8.89 1.61 15.39
C LEU A 87 10.38 1.37 15.59
N THR A 88 10.82 0.13 15.36
CA THR A 88 12.21 -0.24 15.26
C THR A 88 12.48 -0.78 13.86
N LEU A 89 13.44 -0.19 13.14
CA LEU A 89 13.82 -0.66 11.82
C LEU A 89 14.36 -2.09 11.90
N ILE A 90 13.82 -2.98 11.08
CA ILE A 90 14.32 -4.33 10.87
C ILE A 90 15.38 -4.28 9.77
N ASN A 91 14.97 -3.93 8.55
CA ASN A 91 15.86 -3.79 7.41
C ASN A 91 15.23 -2.93 6.30
N LYS A 92 16.04 -2.63 5.29
CA LYS A 92 15.62 -2.09 4.00
C LYS A 92 15.96 -3.10 2.92
N CYS A 93 15.09 -3.23 1.92
CA CYS A 93 15.35 -3.95 0.69
C CYS A 93 15.17 -2.98 -0.47
N LEU A 94 16.30 -2.49 -0.99
CA LEU A 94 16.31 -1.56 -2.12
C LEU A 94 16.36 -2.37 -3.42
N ALA A 95 15.57 -1.98 -4.39
CA ALA A 95 15.44 -2.64 -5.67
C ALA A 95 16.30 -1.91 -6.72
N SER A 96 15.70 -1.02 -7.46
CA SER A 96 16.33 -0.32 -8.58
C SER A 96 16.16 1.19 -8.46
N GLU A 97 16.80 1.93 -9.37
CA GLU A 97 16.63 3.39 -9.51
C GLU A 97 15.35 3.78 -10.29
N ASN A 98 14.51 2.78 -10.64
CA ASN A 98 13.34 2.96 -11.50
C ASN A 98 12.15 3.67 -10.84
N GLY A 99 12.36 4.40 -9.79
CA GLY A 99 11.35 5.22 -9.13
C GLY A 99 10.80 4.62 -7.83
N THR A 100 10.33 5.51 -6.96
CA THR A 100 9.66 5.17 -5.71
C THR A 100 8.26 4.64 -5.97
N GLY A 101 7.86 3.67 -5.18
CA GLY A 101 6.49 3.18 -5.18
C GLY A 101 5.46 4.25 -4.83
N CYS A 102 4.22 3.98 -5.19
CA CYS A 102 3.05 4.78 -4.81
C CYS A 102 2.02 3.98 -4.02
N TYR A 103 2.16 2.67 -3.98
CA TYR A 103 1.28 1.76 -3.25
C TYR A 103 2.04 0.51 -2.82
N ILE A 104 1.81 0.03 -1.60
CA ILE A 104 2.29 -1.27 -1.13
C ILE A 104 1.18 -2.05 -0.43
N SER A 105 1.23 -3.38 -0.48
CA SER A 105 0.35 -4.27 0.27
C SER A 105 1.07 -5.55 0.67
N VAL A 106 0.61 -6.18 1.75
CA VAL A 106 1.12 -7.47 2.24
C VAL A 106 0.14 -8.57 1.86
N SER A 107 0.65 -9.74 1.46
CA SER A 107 -0.19 -10.93 1.24
C SER A 107 -0.83 -11.40 2.55
N SER A 108 -1.98 -12.08 2.46
CA SER A 108 -2.72 -12.55 3.63
C SER A 108 -1.96 -13.56 4.49
N ASP A 109 -1.07 -14.33 3.87
CA ASP A 109 -0.18 -15.29 4.53
C ASP A 109 1.12 -14.67 5.07
N HIS A 110 1.29 -13.34 4.85
CA HIS A 110 2.46 -12.54 5.25
C HIS A 110 3.80 -13.02 4.65
N ASN A 111 3.78 -13.79 3.57
CA ASN A 111 5.00 -14.26 2.90
C ASN A 111 5.51 -13.30 1.82
N PHE A 112 4.64 -12.38 1.35
CA PHE A 112 4.98 -11.47 0.26
C PHE A 112 4.56 -10.04 0.55
N LEU A 113 5.36 -9.09 0.05
CA LEU A 113 5.05 -7.67 -0.03
C LEU A 113 5.03 -7.28 -1.50
N PHE A 114 4.01 -6.54 -1.90
CA PHE A 114 3.84 -6.04 -3.26
C PHE A 114 4.01 -4.53 -3.29
N GLU A 115 4.61 -4.00 -4.36
CA GLU A 115 4.79 -2.57 -4.57
C GLU A 115 4.39 -2.18 -5.99
N ALA A 116 3.62 -1.11 -6.13
CA ALA A 116 3.31 -0.48 -7.41
C ALA A 116 4.18 0.76 -7.61
N VAL A 117 4.85 0.86 -8.75
CA VAL A 117 5.71 1.98 -9.13
C VAL A 117 5.10 2.70 -10.33
N TYR A 118 4.40 3.79 -10.06
CA TYR A 118 3.64 4.55 -11.06
C TYR A 118 4.52 5.10 -12.19
N THR A 119 5.63 5.74 -11.81
CA THR A 119 6.51 6.47 -12.75
C THR A 119 7.26 5.58 -13.74
N ALA A 120 7.36 4.29 -13.45
CA ALA A 120 8.06 3.34 -14.29
C ALA A 120 7.15 2.25 -14.86
N GLY A 121 5.86 2.22 -14.48
CA GLY A 121 4.94 1.15 -14.90
C GLY A 121 5.36 -0.24 -14.39
N ILE A 122 5.93 -0.32 -13.19
CA ILE A 122 6.51 -1.53 -12.61
C ILE A 122 5.66 -2.03 -11.43
N ALA A 123 5.47 -3.34 -11.36
CA ALA A 123 5.04 -4.07 -10.18
C ALA A 123 6.22 -4.83 -9.57
N ARG A 124 6.43 -4.72 -8.26
CA ARG A 124 7.45 -5.47 -7.54
C ARG A 124 6.83 -6.47 -6.57
N ILE A 125 7.48 -7.62 -6.42
CA ILE A 125 7.17 -8.61 -5.40
C ILE A 125 8.43 -8.90 -4.58
N TYR A 126 8.29 -8.82 -3.26
CA TYR A 126 9.35 -9.12 -2.30
C TYR A 126 8.96 -10.33 -1.47
N GLN A 127 9.93 -11.15 -1.10
CA GLN A 127 9.77 -12.20 -0.11
C GLN A 127 9.90 -11.63 1.29
N LEU A 128 8.94 -11.97 2.15
CA LEU A 128 8.97 -11.66 3.58
C LEU A 128 9.32 -12.90 4.40
N ASN A 129 9.88 -12.67 5.59
CA ASN A 129 9.88 -13.63 6.67
C ASN A 129 8.71 -13.31 7.63
N PRO A 130 7.65 -14.12 7.68
CA PRO A 130 6.46 -13.79 8.46
C PRO A 130 6.69 -13.78 9.99
N GLU A 131 7.76 -14.45 10.47
CA GLU A 131 8.08 -14.51 11.90
C GLU A 131 8.89 -13.30 12.36
N THR A 132 9.79 -12.81 11.52
CA THR A 132 10.70 -11.70 11.85
C THR A 132 10.27 -10.37 11.26
N GLY A 133 9.39 -10.38 10.25
CA GLY A 133 8.97 -9.20 9.47
C GLY A 133 10.02 -8.71 8.46
N GLU A 134 11.16 -9.40 8.34
CA GLU A 134 12.23 -9.03 7.43
C GLU A 134 11.79 -9.10 5.97
N VAL A 135 12.16 -8.11 5.17
CA VAL A 135 12.10 -8.18 3.71
C VAL A 135 13.35 -8.91 3.22
N VAL A 136 13.22 -10.22 2.93
CA VAL A 136 14.33 -11.10 2.64
C VAL A 136 15.04 -10.75 1.34
N LYS A 137 14.26 -10.50 0.29
CA LYS A 137 14.78 -10.13 -1.05
C LYS A 137 13.67 -9.62 -1.97
N LEU A 138 14.07 -8.88 -2.98
CA LEU A 138 13.26 -8.69 -4.19
C LEU A 138 13.22 -10.00 -4.98
N ILE A 139 12.03 -10.43 -5.37
CA ILE A 139 11.85 -11.61 -6.24
C ILE A 139 11.83 -11.16 -7.69
N GLU A 140 11.01 -10.16 -8.02
CA GLU A 140 10.83 -9.68 -9.40
C GLU A 140 10.44 -8.21 -9.45
N GLU A 141 10.91 -7.54 -10.50
CA GLU A 141 10.35 -6.29 -11.05
C GLU A 141 9.68 -6.62 -12.38
N LEU A 142 8.38 -6.53 -12.45
CA LEU A 142 7.59 -6.75 -13.66
C LEU A 142 7.19 -5.41 -14.27
N GLU A 143 7.73 -5.10 -15.43
CA GLU A 143 7.36 -3.92 -16.23
C GLU A 143 6.17 -4.24 -17.14
N HIS A 144 5.12 -3.40 -17.07
CA HIS A 144 4.02 -3.49 -18.02
C HIS A 144 4.44 -2.94 -19.39
N SER A 145 3.98 -3.60 -20.45
CA SER A 145 4.22 -3.21 -21.85
C SER A 145 2.96 -3.25 -22.70
N TYR A 146 1.81 -2.96 -22.09
CA TYR A 146 0.54 -2.90 -22.81
C TYR A 146 0.43 -1.64 -23.68
N PRO A 147 -0.34 -1.68 -24.77
CA PRO A 147 -0.72 -0.47 -25.49
C PRO A 147 -1.44 0.51 -24.55
N THR A 148 -1.00 1.75 -24.56
CA THR A 148 -1.50 2.82 -23.69
C THR A 148 -2.65 3.59 -24.35
N GLY A 149 -3.33 4.42 -23.57
CA GLY A 149 -4.40 5.30 -24.04
C GLY A 149 -3.88 6.54 -24.77
N THR A 150 -4.80 7.46 -25.08
CA THR A 150 -4.50 8.70 -25.83
C THR A 150 -4.43 9.94 -24.96
N HIS A 151 -4.82 9.83 -23.69
CA HIS A 151 -4.73 10.94 -22.75
C HIS A 151 -3.27 11.32 -22.47
N GLU A 152 -2.97 12.60 -22.28
CA GLU A 152 -1.61 13.11 -22.01
C GLU A 152 -0.87 12.42 -20.85
N ARG A 153 -1.63 11.89 -19.88
CA ARG A 153 -1.12 11.11 -18.74
C ARG A 153 -1.11 9.61 -18.97
N GLN A 154 -1.26 9.16 -20.21
CA GLN A 154 -1.16 7.76 -20.63
C GLN A 154 -0.01 7.61 -21.63
N ASP A 155 1.06 8.38 -21.45
CA ASP A 155 2.28 8.39 -22.28
C ASP A 155 3.06 7.07 -22.20
N HIS A 156 2.91 6.33 -21.10
CA HIS A 156 3.42 4.97 -20.90
C HIS A 156 2.53 4.19 -19.91
N ASN A 157 2.90 2.96 -19.56
CA ASN A 157 2.20 2.19 -18.53
C ASN A 157 2.43 2.82 -17.14
N HIS A 158 1.39 2.90 -16.33
CA HIS A 158 1.41 3.50 -15.00
C HIS A 158 0.72 2.59 -13.99
N ILE A 159 1.49 1.77 -13.29
CA ILE A 159 0.96 0.90 -12.24
C ILE A 159 0.75 1.72 -10.98
N HIS A 160 -0.52 1.82 -10.52
CA HIS A 160 -0.87 2.63 -9.34
C HIS A 160 -1.30 1.83 -8.13
N PHE A 161 -1.70 0.60 -8.30
CA PHE A 161 -2.23 -0.26 -7.24
C PHE A 161 -1.84 -1.71 -7.49
N ILE A 162 -1.55 -2.42 -6.40
CA ILE A 162 -1.32 -3.86 -6.40
C ILE A 162 -1.78 -4.44 -5.07
N ARG A 163 -2.71 -5.39 -5.09
CA ARG A 163 -3.23 -6.03 -3.88
C ARG A 163 -3.79 -7.41 -4.18
N GLU A 164 -3.66 -8.30 -3.21
CA GLU A 164 -4.22 -9.65 -3.24
C GLU A 164 -5.74 -9.61 -3.38
N THR A 165 -6.29 -10.54 -4.17
CA THR A 165 -7.73 -10.72 -4.34
C THR A 165 -8.36 -11.38 -3.11
N PRO A 166 -9.70 -11.23 -2.87
CA PRO A 166 -10.35 -11.75 -1.66
C PRO A 166 -10.25 -13.26 -1.45
N ASP A 167 -10.03 -14.02 -2.51
CA ASP A 167 -9.86 -15.49 -2.46
C ASP A 167 -8.39 -15.91 -2.34
N HIS A 168 -7.48 -14.95 -2.21
CA HIS A 168 -6.03 -15.14 -2.01
C HIS A 168 -5.30 -15.88 -3.14
N LYS A 169 -5.90 -15.94 -4.34
CA LYS A 169 -5.29 -16.66 -5.48
C LYS A 169 -4.46 -15.77 -6.38
N TYR A 170 -4.81 -14.50 -6.46
CA TYR A 170 -4.21 -13.56 -7.40
C TYR A 170 -3.86 -12.24 -6.72
N VAL A 171 -3.03 -11.46 -7.37
CA VAL A 171 -2.94 -10.02 -7.13
C VAL A 171 -3.57 -9.29 -8.29
N ALA A 172 -4.35 -8.25 -7.98
CA ALA A 172 -4.92 -7.33 -8.95
C ALA A 172 -4.04 -6.10 -9.05
N VAL A 173 -3.65 -5.74 -10.26
CA VAL A 173 -2.77 -4.62 -10.60
C VAL A 173 -3.52 -3.66 -11.51
N THR A 174 -3.65 -2.39 -11.12
CA THR A 174 -4.21 -1.37 -12.01
C THR A 174 -3.10 -0.75 -12.85
N ASP A 175 -3.36 -0.58 -14.13
CA ASP A 175 -2.53 0.19 -15.04
C ASP A 175 -3.33 1.37 -15.60
N LEU A 176 -3.09 2.55 -15.04
CA LEU A 176 -3.74 3.80 -15.43
C LEU A 176 -3.39 4.17 -16.86
N GLY A 177 -2.14 3.94 -17.29
CA GLY A 177 -1.67 4.25 -18.64
C GLY A 177 -2.32 3.41 -19.72
N ALA A 178 -2.71 2.18 -19.37
CA ALA A 178 -3.27 1.23 -20.32
C ALA A 178 -4.78 0.99 -20.21
N ASP A 179 -5.47 1.68 -19.30
CA ASP A 179 -6.91 1.46 -18.99
C ASP A 179 -7.23 0.01 -18.63
N LYS A 180 -6.39 -0.63 -17.80
CA LYS A 180 -6.53 -2.06 -17.47
C LYS A 180 -6.41 -2.36 -15.98
N ILE A 181 -7.02 -3.47 -15.61
CA ILE A 181 -6.63 -4.27 -14.45
C ILE A 181 -6.06 -5.58 -14.99
N VAL A 182 -4.88 -5.94 -14.49
CA VAL A 182 -4.26 -7.23 -14.78
C VAL A 182 -4.19 -8.03 -13.50
N THR A 183 -4.61 -9.29 -13.55
CA THR A 183 -4.47 -10.21 -12.41
C THR A 183 -3.33 -11.18 -12.69
N TYR A 184 -2.53 -11.45 -11.63
CA TYR A 184 -1.41 -12.37 -11.69
C TYR A 184 -1.54 -13.42 -10.59
N THR A 185 -1.18 -14.67 -10.87
CA THR A 185 -0.72 -15.58 -9.83
C THR A 185 0.67 -15.12 -9.38
N PHE A 186 1.03 -15.37 -8.15
CA PHE A 186 2.28 -14.89 -7.56
C PHE A 186 2.92 -15.96 -6.65
N GLY A 187 4.20 -15.83 -6.40
CA GLY A 187 4.95 -16.73 -5.55
C GLY A 187 6.46 -16.50 -5.62
N VAL A 188 7.22 -17.48 -5.17
CA VAL A 188 8.70 -17.42 -5.17
C VAL A 188 9.33 -17.38 -6.57
N GLU A 189 8.55 -17.72 -7.60
CA GLU A 189 8.93 -17.63 -9.02
C GLU A 189 8.52 -16.31 -9.67
N GLY A 190 7.95 -15.36 -8.89
CA GLY A 190 7.48 -14.07 -9.36
C GLY A 190 6.01 -14.07 -9.77
N PHE A 191 5.69 -13.21 -10.75
CA PHE A 191 4.34 -13.03 -11.29
C PHE A 191 4.11 -13.86 -12.54
N LYS A 192 2.89 -14.38 -12.69
CA LYS A 192 2.43 -14.98 -13.93
C LYS A 192 1.06 -14.44 -14.29
N GLU A 193 0.94 -13.77 -15.43
CA GLU A 193 -0.32 -13.22 -15.90
C GLU A 193 -1.42 -14.27 -15.95
N HIS A 194 -2.58 -13.93 -15.40
CA HIS A 194 -3.77 -14.76 -15.38
C HIS A 194 -4.85 -14.18 -16.27
N ALA A 195 -5.25 -12.93 -16.07
CA ALA A 195 -6.31 -12.31 -16.86
C ALA A 195 -6.11 -10.78 -16.97
N VAL A 196 -6.70 -10.22 -18.03
CA VAL A 196 -6.68 -8.79 -18.32
C VAL A 196 -8.11 -8.28 -18.48
N SER A 197 -8.50 -7.33 -17.65
CA SER A 197 -9.78 -6.60 -17.74
C SER A 197 -9.53 -5.20 -18.28
N LYS A 198 -10.32 -4.79 -19.30
CA LYS A 198 -10.20 -3.47 -19.95
C LYS A 198 -11.34 -2.56 -19.53
N PHE A 199 -11.03 -1.29 -19.36
CA PHE A 199 -11.98 -0.21 -19.15
C PHE A 199 -12.16 0.64 -20.41
N HIS A 200 -13.02 1.66 -20.33
CA HIS A 200 -13.16 2.61 -21.43
C HIS A 200 -11.87 3.40 -21.62
N ALA A 201 -11.65 3.86 -22.84
CA ALA A 201 -10.50 4.71 -23.14
C ALA A 201 -10.51 5.96 -22.24
N GLU A 202 -9.34 6.30 -21.71
CA GLU A 202 -9.12 7.45 -20.84
C GLU A 202 -9.83 7.37 -19.47
N ASP A 203 -10.23 6.18 -19.03
CA ASP A 203 -10.73 5.99 -17.66
C ASP A 203 -9.61 6.14 -16.63
N GLY A 204 -8.47 5.53 -16.85
CA GLY A 204 -7.31 5.56 -15.96
C GLY A 204 -7.60 4.91 -14.59
N PRO A 205 -7.74 3.57 -14.52
CA PRO A 205 -8.01 2.88 -13.26
C PRO A 205 -6.85 3.10 -12.27
N ARG A 206 -7.18 3.52 -11.05
CA ARG A 206 -6.21 3.93 -10.05
C ARG A 206 -6.16 3.00 -8.85
N HIS A 207 -7.24 2.86 -8.10
CA HIS A 207 -7.35 2.00 -6.93
C HIS A 207 -8.56 1.07 -7.03
N ILE A 208 -8.47 -0.07 -6.34
CA ILE A 208 -9.56 -1.05 -6.22
C ILE A 208 -9.88 -1.22 -4.74
N GLU A 209 -11.17 -1.24 -4.41
CA GLU A 209 -11.65 -1.74 -3.13
C GLU A 209 -12.60 -2.91 -3.36
N PHE A 210 -12.26 -4.05 -2.78
CA PHE A 210 -13.09 -5.25 -2.86
C PHE A 210 -14.21 -5.18 -1.83
N HIS A 211 -15.44 -5.44 -2.27
CA HIS A 211 -16.56 -5.54 -1.36
C HIS A 211 -16.41 -6.78 -0.46
N ASN A 212 -16.86 -6.67 0.80
CA ASN A 212 -16.71 -7.73 1.80
C ASN A 212 -17.34 -9.08 1.43
N ASN A 213 -18.28 -9.10 0.45
CA ASN A 213 -18.86 -10.36 -0.04
C ASN A 213 -17.93 -11.11 -1.02
N GLY A 214 -16.78 -10.56 -1.38
CA GLY A 214 -15.83 -11.17 -2.31
C GLY A 214 -16.28 -11.26 -3.77
N THR A 215 -17.47 -10.72 -4.10
CA THR A 215 -18.06 -10.84 -5.44
C THR A 215 -17.88 -9.57 -6.27
N TYR A 216 -17.88 -8.42 -5.63
CA TYR A 216 -17.79 -7.13 -6.32
C TYR A 216 -16.54 -6.38 -5.90
N ALA A 217 -16.06 -5.53 -6.81
CA ALA A 217 -15.02 -4.56 -6.53
C ALA A 217 -15.41 -3.19 -7.10
N TYR A 218 -14.94 -2.14 -6.44
CA TYR A 218 -15.10 -0.76 -6.84
C TYR A 218 -13.77 -0.25 -7.34
N VAL A 219 -13.74 0.24 -8.58
CA VAL A 219 -12.53 0.76 -9.23
C VAL A 219 -12.69 2.26 -9.40
N VAL A 220 -11.87 3.05 -8.73
CA VAL A 220 -11.83 4.49 -8.96
C VAL A 220 -10.94 4.81 -10.14
N HIS A 221 -11.45 5.64 -11.06
CA HIS A 221 -10.77 6.08 -12.26
C HIS A 221 -10.31 7.54 -12.09
N GLU A 222 -9.00 7.75 -12.22
CA GLU A 222 -8.41 9.06 -11.97
C GLU A 222 -8.64 10.05 -13.10
N LEU A 223 -8.67 9.58 -14.35
CA LEU A 223 -8.77 10.47 -15.51
C LEU A 223 -10.21 10.83 -15.83
N SER A 224 -11.12 9.86 -15.78
CA SER A 224 -12.54 10.07 -16.10
C SER A 224 -13.38 10.53 -14.90
N ASN A 225 -12.84 10.56 -13.67
CA ASN A 225 -13.58 10.91 -12.43
C ASN A 225 -14.80 10.00 -12.19
N ARG A 226 -14.68 8.71 -12.51
CA ARG A 226 -15.73 7.69 -12.37
C ARG A 226 -15.37 6.65 -11.33
N VAL A 227 -16.37 5.90 -10.91
CA VAL A 227 -16.21 4.64 -10.18
C VAL A 227 -16.93 3.55 -10.96
N SER A 228 -16.20 2.50 -11.32
CA SER A 228 -16.79 1.29 -11.90
C SER A 228 -17.08 0.26 -10.82
N VAL A 229 -18.24 -0.40 -10.93
CA VAL A 229 -18.53 -1.62 -10.16
C VAL A 229 -18.26 -2.80 -11.07
N VAL A 230 -17.32 -3.65 -10.68
CA VAL A 230 -16.94 -4.85 -11.43
C VAL A 230 -17.27 -6.08 -10.62
N GLN A 231 -17.61 -7.17 -11.31
CA GLN A 231 -17.83 -8.46 -10.69
C GLN A 231 -16.53 -9.26 -10.75
N TYR A 232 -16.14 -9.80 -9.60
CA TYR A 232 -15.00 -10.72 -9.48
C TYR A 232 -15.51 -12.17 -9.54
N HIS A 233 -14.87 -12.99 -10.37
CA HIS A 233 -15.21 -14.39 -10.59
C HIS A 233 -14.02 -15.32 -10.35
#